data_e12cdd30dcb94fcf62eb275d7bff2601
#
_entry.id   e12cdd30dcb94fcf62eb275d7bff2601
#
_cell.length_a   1.000
_cell.length_b   1.000
_cell.length_c   1.000
_cell.angle_alpha   90.00
_cell.angle_beta   90.00
_cell.angle_gamma   90.00
#
_symmetry.space_group_name_H-M   'P 1'
#
loop_
_entity.id
_entity.type
_entity.pdbx_description
1 polymer ?
#
loop_
_entity_poly.entity_id
_entity_poly.type
_entity_poly.pdbx_seq_one_letter_code
_entity_poly.pdbx_strand_id
1 'polypeptide(L)'
;MHPLIKDEMAKKAVKPATKQEQKGLEEALSKSEQFFENNKKTIFGCLIAIIVIIAGGMLYYHKVVQPRQLRAAEAIFPGETYFVNGDYSTALNGDAYGFDGFEALSKQYKSTKAGKLAGLYAGLCYAQLDSMDMAQKYLEKFSGKDQMVAPAAIGALANCYANAGQNSKAAATFEKAAKKANNNLLSPYYYFQAGLIYEAMDKPAQALKIYNMIKTQYPESIESQDIDKYIARLTSK
;
A
#
# COMPACT_ATOMS: atom_id res chain seq x y z
N MET A 1 40.94 36.83 -13.40
CA MET A 1 40.65 35.46 -12.92
C MET A 1 41.12 35.34 -11.51
N HIS A 2 40.19 35.29 -10.54
CA HIS A 2 40.45 35.56 -9.14
C HIS A 2 40.59 34.28 -8.32
N PRO A 3 41.67 34.02 -7.61
CA PRO A 3 41.89 32.85 -6.77
C PRO A 3 41.60 33.18 -5.28
N LEU A 4 40.33 33.45 -4.90
CA LEU A 4 39.96 33.81 -3.53
C LEU A 4 38.77 33.04 -2.95
N ILE A 5 38.42 31.87 -3.45
CA ILE A 5 37.30 31.08 -2.91
C ILE A 5 37.73 29.71 -2.36
N LYS A 6 39.05 29.47 -2.17
CA LYS A 6 39.53 28.13 -1.68
C LYS A 6 39.99 28.12 -0.21
N ASP A 7 39.93 29.23 0.52
CA ASP A 7 40.52 29.29 1.86
C ASP A 7 39.54 29.43 3.04
N GLU A 8 38.24 29.45 2.81
CA GLU A 8 37.25 29.64 3.89
C GLU A 8 36.58 28.36 4.42
N MET A 9 36.83 27.18 3.83
CA MET A 9 36.25 25.90 4.29
C MET A 9 37.17 25.04 5.15
N ALA A 10 38.35 25.51 5.50
CA ALA A 10 39.38 24.73 6.23
C ALA A 10 39.65 25.15 7.67
N LYS A 11 38.80 25.99 8.30
CA LYS A 11 38.99 26.40 9.70
C LYS A 11 37.71 26.36 10.53
N LYS A 12 36.98 25.25 10.57
CA LYS A 12 36.27 24.85 11.79
C LYS A 12 37.22 24.03 12.65
N ALA A 13 38.16 24.70 13.27
CA ALA A 13 38.96 24.15 14.35
C ALA A 13 38.00 23.67 15.45
N VAL A 14 37.97 22.34 15.66
CA VAL A 14 37.36 21.74 16.86
C VAL A 14 38.02 22.44 18.05
N LYS A 15 37.29 23.28 18.77
CA LYS A 15 37.79 23.88 20.01
C LYS A 15 38.23 22.77 20.94
N PRO A 16 39.44 22.79 21.51
CA PRO A 16 39.84 21.76 22.47
C PRO A 16 38.86 21.83 23.66
N ALA A 17 38.33 20.67 24.03
CA ALA A 17 37.39 20.54 25.14
C ALA A 17 38.03 21.17 26.40
N THR A 18 37.22 21.94 27.12
CA THR A 18 37.71 22.59 28.36
C THR A 18 38.03 21.53 29.40
N LYS A 19 38.98 21.82 30.34
CA LYS A 19 39.33 20.89 31.42
C LYS A 19 38.13 20.33 32.20
N GLN A 20 37.02 21.06 32.20
CA GLN A 20 35.79 20.70 32.89
C GLN A 20 34.97 19.71 32.06
N GLU A 21 34.96 19.86 30.74
CA GLU A 21 34.33 18.90 29.80
C GLU A 21 35.11 17.59 29.75
N GLN A 22 36.45 17.66 29.80
CA GLN A 22 37.31 16.44 29.86
C GLN A 22 37.08 15.66 31.15
N LYS A 23 36.98 16.31 32.32
CA LYS A 23 36.64 15.65 33.58
C LYS A 23 35.23 15.03 33.57
N GLY A 24 34.26 15.73 32.99
CA GLY A 24 32.89 15.17 32.83
C GLY A 24 32.84 13.93 31.93
N LEU A 25 33.64 13.91 30.85
CA LEU A 25 33.79 12.76 29.96
C LEU A 25 34.49 11.59 30.67
N GLU A 26 35.55 11.85 31.43
CA GLU A 26 36.28 10.82 32.19
C GLU A 26 35.40 10.20 33.28
N GLU A 27 34.60 10.99 34.00
CA GLU A 27 33.66 10.51 34.99
C GLU A 27 32.50 9.69 34.34
N ALA A 28 32.01 10.11 33.18
CA ALA A 28 31.00 9.39 32.45
C ALA A 28 31.52 8.02 31.90
N LEU A 29 32.73 8.02 31.38
CA LEU A 29 33.42 6.81 30.95
C LEU A 29 33.65 5.84 32.11
N SER A 30 34.19 6.34 33.26
CA SER A 30 34.40 5.49 34.45
C SER A 30 33.10 4.92 35.01
N LYS A 31 32.00 5.68 35.00
CA LYS A 31 30.66 5.17 35.41
C LYS A 31 30.13 4.12 34.45
N SER A 32 30.35 4.30 33.13
CA SER A 32 29.92 3.32 32.13
C SER A 32 30.76 2.02 32.22
N GLU A 33 32.04 2.12 32.46
CA GLU A 33 32.92 0.97 32.68
C GLU A 33 32.53 0.19 33.94
N GLN A 34 32.28 0.88 35.04
CA GLN A 34 31.80 0.24 36.29
C GLN A 34 30.44 -0.42 36.10
N PHE A 35 29.51 0.20 35.37
CA PHE A 35 28.23 -0.38 35.06
C PHE A 35 28.40 -1.66 34.21
N PHE A 36 29.28 -1.64 33.22
CA PHE A 36 29.59 -2.78 32.37
C PHE A 36 30.22 -3.94 33.17
N GLU A 37 31.20 -3.62 34.01
CA GLU A 37 31.84 -4.62 34.85
C GLU A 37 30.89 -5.28 35.86
N ASN A 38 30.05 -4.48 36.50
CA ASN A 38 29.08 -4.96 37.47
C ASN A 38 27.95 -5.77 36.84
N ASN A 39 27.60 -5.50 35.59
CA ASN A 39 26.46 -6.11 34.92
C ASN A 39 26.86 -7.03 33.75
N LYS A 40 28.15 -7.32 33.54
CA LYS A 40 28.63 -8.08 32.39
C LYS A 40 27.90 -9.41 32.16
N LYS A 41 27.64 -10.18 33.22
CA LYS A 41 26.90 -11.46 33.10
C LYS A 41 25.47 -11.25 32.59
N THR A 42 24.79 -10.24 33.06
CA THR A 42 23.42 -9.90 32.63
C THR A 42 23.41 -9.39 31.18
N ILE A 43 24.37 -8.52 30.83
CA ILE A 43 24.51 -7.98 29.47
C ILE A 43 24.79 -9.12 28.48
N PHE A 44 25.75 -10.02 28.79
CA PHE A 44 26.02 -11.19 27.96
C PHE A 44 24.83 -12.13 27.86
N GLY A 45 24.10 -12.35 28.97
CA GLY A 45 22.86 -13.13 28.96
C GLY A 45 21.79 -12.55 28.03
N CYS A 46 21.57 -11.22 28.10
CA CYS A 46 20.65 -10.52 27.21
C CYS A 46 21.09 -10.61 25.73
N LEU A 47 22.38 -10.45 25.44
CA LEU A 47 22.91 -10.58 24.07
C LEU A 47 22.70 -11.99 23.51
N ILE A 48 22.98 -13.03 24.30
CA ILE A 48 22.73 -14.41 23.90
C ILE A 48 21.24 -14.65 23.65
N ALA A 49 20.37 -14.16 24.53
CA ALA A 49 18.91 -14.27 24.35
C ALA A 49 18.45 -13.59 23.04
N ILE A 50 18.95 -12.41 22.73
CA ILE A 50 18.66 -11.71 21.46
C ILE A 50 19.13 -12.54 20.27
N ILE A 51 20.33 -13.09 20.31
CA ILE A 51 20.88 -13.93 19.21
C ILE A 51 19.99 -15.17 19.01
N VAL A 52 19.57 -15.84 20.08
CA VAL A 52 18.69 -17.02 20.03
C VAL A 52 17.33 -16.67 19.41
N ILE A 53 16.76 -15.53 19.79
CA ILE A 53 15.49 -15.06 19.23
C ILE A 53 15.63 -14.77 17.72
N ILE A 54 16.70 -14.09 17.31
CA ILE A 54 16.97 -13.80 15.91
C ILE A 54 17.17 -15.09 15.11
N ALA A 55 18.02 -16.00 15.61
CA ALA A 55 18.29 -17.28 14.96
C ALA A 55 17.01 -18.15 14.85
N GLY A 56 16.21 -18.22 15.91
CA GLY A 56 14.92 -18.91 15.93
C GLY A 56 13.94 -18.30 14.93
N GLY A 57 13.86 -16.96 14.87
CA GLY A 57 13.04 -16.23 13.89
C GLY A 57 13.47 -16.49 12.45
N MET A 58 14.78 -16.50 12.17
CA MET A 58 15.31 -16.84 10.84
C MET A 58 14.99 -18.28 10.44
N LEU A 59 15.19 -19.23 11.33
CA LEU A 59 14.86 -20.64 11.09
C LEU A 59 13.36 -20.83 10.81
N TYR A 60 12.51 -20.21 11.61
CA TYR A 60 11.05 -20.22 11.42
C TYR A 60 10.69 -19.62 10.04
N TYR A 61 11.26 -18.47 9.71
CA TYR A 61 11.03 -17.82 8.42
C TYR A 61 11.40 -18.75 7.24
N HIS A 62 12.60 -19.32 7.24
CA HIS A 62 13.07 -20.18 6.15
C HIS A 62 12.35 -21.53 6.06
N LYS A 63 12.00 -22.14 7.21
CA LYS A 63 11.40 -23.48 7.22
C LYS A 63 9.88 -23.48 7.12
N VAL A 64 9.21 -22.41 7.55
CA VAL A 64 7.74 -22.35 7.63
C VAL A 64 7.16 -21.26 6.70
N VAL A 65 7.64 -20.01 6.85
CA VAL A 65 7.03 -18.88 6.15
C VAL A 65 7.35 -18.90 4.66
N GLN A 66 8.61 -19.04 4.30
CA GLN A 66 9.05 -19.00 2.92
C GLN A 66 8.46 -20.13 2.04
N PRO A 67 8.48 -21.41 2.46
CA PRO A 67 7.83 -22.48 1.67
C PRO A 67 6.34 -22.29 1.52
N ARG A 68 5.66 -21.77 2.56
CA ARG A 68 4.23 -21.46 2.50
C ARG A 68 3.92 -20.33 1.51
N GLN A 69 4.76 -19.28 1.45
CA GLN A 69 4.62 -18.22 0.46
C GLN A 69 4.77 -18.75 -0.97
N LEU A 70 5.75 -19.63 -1.20
CA LEU A 70 6.00 -20.21 -2.53
C LEU A 70 4.83 -21.08 -2.97
N ARG A 71 4.39 -22.02 -2.14
CA ARG A 71 3.22 -22.86 -2.45
C ARG A 71 1.96 -22.04 -2.73
N ALA A 72 1.75 -20.97 -1.97
CA ALA A 72 0.61 -20.10 -2.21
C ALA A 72 0.72 -19.35 -3.56
N ALA A 73 1.92 -18.93 -3.96
CA ALA A 73 2.13 -18.27 -5.25
C ALA A 73 1.94 -19.24 -6.42
N GLU A 74 2.40 -20.47 -6.30
CA GLU A 74 2.17 -21.52 -7.31
C GLU A 74 0.68 -21.87 -7.42
N ALA A 75 -0.01 -21.96 -6.29
CA ALA A 75 -1.42 -22.36 -6.25
C ALA A 75 -2.38 -21.36 -6.92
N ILE A 76 -2.07 -20.04 -6.90
CA ILE A 76 -2.95 -19.03 -7.50
C ILE A 76 -2.80 -18.90 -9.02
N PHE A 77 -1.67 -19.34 -9.58
CA PHE A 77 -1.32 -19.14 -10.99
C PHE A 77 -2.37 -19.66 -12.00
N PRO A 78 -2.95 -20.89 -11.86
CA PRO A 78 -3.99 -21.35 -12.78
C PRO A 78 -5.23 -20.45 -12.77
N GLY A 79 -5.60 -19.93 -11.59
CA GLY A 79 -6.74 -19.03 -11.44
C GLY A 79 -6.59 -17.70 -12.16
N GLU A 80 -5.36 -17.17 -12.24
CA GLU A 80 -5.08 -15.94 -13.00
C GLU A 80 -5.37 -16.15 -14.50
N THR A 81 -5.09 -17.34 -15.03
CA THR A 81 -5.41 -17.70 -16.42
C THR A 81 -6.92 -17.75 -16.65
N TYR A 82 -7.68 -18.40 -15.77
CA TYR A 82 -9.14 -18.40 -15.82
C TYR A 82 -9.72 -17.00 -15.75
N PHE A 83 -9.18 -16.17 -14.84
CA PHE A 83 -9.62 -14.78 -14.65
C PHE A 83 -9.41 -13.94 -15.91
N VAL A 84 -8.23 -13.99 -16.53
CA VAL A 84 -7.91 -13.25 -17.76
C VAL A 84 -8.78 -13.69 -18.94
N ASN A 85 -9.12 -14.98 -19.00
CA ASN A 85 -10.00 -15.54 -20.02
C ASN A 85 -11.50 -15.26 -19.77
N GLY A 86 -11.85 -14.58 -18.67
CA GLY A 86 -13.23 -14.25 -18.33
C GLY A 86 -14.01 -15.40 -17.70
N ASP A 87 -13.39 -16.54 -17.42
CA ASP A 87 -14.02 -17.65 -16.70
C ASP A 87 -13.95 -17.41 -15.18
N TYR A 88 -14.73 -16.42 -14.75
CA TYR A 88 -14.75 -15.97 -13.36
C TYR A 88 -15.33 -17.03 -12.41
N SER A 89 -16.20 -17.90 -12.93
CA SER A 89 -16.79 -19.00 -12.14
C SER A 89 -15.71 -20.02 -11.76
N THR A 90 -14.95 -20.51 -12.73
CA THR A 90 -13.85 -21.46 -12.49
C THR A 90 -12.72 -20.78 -11.70
N ALA A 91 -12.37 -19.54 -12.02
CA ALA A 91 -11.38 -18.78 -11.24
C ALA A 91 -11.77 -18.67 -9.75
N LEU A 92 -13.05 -18.48 -9.45
CA LEU A 92 -13.55 -18.35 -8.08
C LEU A 92 -13.60 -19.68 -7.33
N ASN A 93 -14.18 -20.71 -7.97
CA ASN A 93 -14.60 -21.95 -7.32
C ASN A 93 -13.61 -23.12 -7.50
N GLY A 94 -12.69 -23.01 -8.48
CA GLY A 94 -11.76 -24.07 -8.83
C GLY A 94 -12.24 -24.98 -9.96
N ASP A 95 -11.40 -25.94 -10.31
CA ASP A 95 -11.62 -26.87 -11.38
C ASP A 95 -11.51 -28.35 -10.90
N ALA A 96 -11.80 -29.30 -11.81
CA ALA A 96 -11.65 -30.73 -11.54
C ALA A 96 -10.19 -31.23 -11.68
N TYR A 97 -9.25 -30.37 -12.07
CA TYR A 97 -7.86 -30.70 -12.38
C TYR A 97 -6.88 -30.33 -11.29
N GLY A 98 -7.35 -29.79 -10.14
CA GLY A 98 -6.56 -29.54 -8.95
C GLY A 98 -6.33 -28.07 -8.63
N PHE A 99 -7.03 -27.17 -9.28
CA PHE A 99 -7.08 -25.77 -8.86
C PHE A 99 -8.24 -25.57 -7.88
N ASP A 100 -7.91 -25.17 -6.65
CA ASP A 100 -8.89 -25.03 -5.53
C ASP A 100 -9.83 -23.81 -5.66
N GLY A 101 -9.56 -22.88 -6.56
CA GLY A 101 -10.27 -21.61 -6.70
C GLY A 101 -9.77 -20.51 -5.74
N PHE A 102 -9.92 -19.26 -6.18
CA PHE A 102 -9.45 -18.11 -5.42
C PHE A 102 -10.10 -17.98 -4.05
N GLU A 103 -11.38 -18.36 -3.93
CA GLU A 103 -12.06 -18.28 -2.63
C GLU A 103 -11.44 -19.22 -1.61
N ALA A 104 -11.20 -20.48 -1.94
CA ALA A 104 -10.57 -21.46 -1.06
C ALA A 104 -9.11 -21.06 -0.75
N LEU A 105 -8.33 -20.68 -1.78
CA LEU A 105 -6.93 -20.27 -1.64
C LEU A 105 -6.77 -19.04 -0.74
N SER A 106 -7.70 -18.08 -0.81
CA SER A 106 -7.69 -16.90 0.06
C SER A 106 -7.84 -17.24 1.55
N LYS A 107 -8.61 -18.29 1.86
CA LYS A 107 -8.81 -18.80 3.22
C LYS A 107 -7.60 -19.62 3.69
N GLN A 108 -7.14 -20.53 2.83
CA GLN A 108 -6.03 -21.46 3.12
C GLN A 108 -4.71 -20.72 3.33
N TYR A 109 -4.43 -19.71 2.50
CA TYR A 109 -3.18 -18.94 2.49
C TYR A 109 -3.32 -17.51 3.00
N LYS A 110 -4.32 -17.21 3.84
CA LYS A 110 -4.67 -15.84 4.32
C LYS A 110 -3.50 -15.02 4.85
N SER A 111 -2.48 -15.66 5.42
CA SER A 111 -1.30 -14.97 5.98
C SER A 111 -0.20 -14.70 4.95
N THR A 112 -0.32 -15.20 3.72
CA THR A 112 0.65 -15.02 2.64
C THR A 112 0.27 -13.84 1.74
N LYS A 113 1.25 -13.33 0.96
CA LYS A 113 0.97 -12.31 -0.05
C LYS A 113 0.03 -12.84 -1.14
N ALA A 114 0.28 -14.07 -1.62
CA ALA A 114 -0.53 -14.72 -2.64
C ALA A 114 -1.96 -15.00 -2.16
N GLY A 115 -2.14 -15.43 -0.90
CA GLY A 115 -3.49 -15.61 -0.35
C GLY A 115 -4.28 -14.30 -0.22
N LYS A 116 -3.62 -13.18 0.07
CA LYS A 116 -4.26 -11.86 0.02
C LYS A 116 -4.64 -11.47 -1.40
N LEU A 117 -3.78 -11.78 -2.38
CA LEU A 117 -4.06 -11.56 -3.80
C LEU A 117 -5.20 -12.48 -4.28
N ALA A 118 -5.25 -13.73 -3.86
CA ALA A 118 -6.38 -14.62 -4.12
C ALA A 118 -7.70 -14.04 -3.57
N GLY A 119 -7.67 -13.41 -2.40
CA GLY A 119 -8.83 -12.71 -1.85
C GLY A 119 -9.27 -11.51 -2.70
N LEU A 120 -8.33 -10.76 -3.27
CA LEU A 120 -8.63 -9.70 -4.23
C LEU A 120 -9.29 -10.27 -5.50
N TYR A 121 -8.69 -11.30 -6.10
CA TYR A 121 -9.26 -11.95 -7.28
C TYR A 121 -10.64 -12.54 -7.00
N ALA A 122 -10.85 -13.16 -5.83
CA ALA A 122 -12.18 -13.65 -5.44
C ALA A 122 -13.20 -12.51 -5.39
N GLY A 123 -12.82 -11.34 -4.80
CA GLY A 123 -13.68 -10.17 -4.80
C GLY A 123 -14.00 -9.64 -6.19
N LEU A 124 -13.02 -9.63 -7.09
CA LEU A 124 -13.22 -9.25 -8.49
C LEU A 124 -14.09 -10.25 -9.25
N CYS A 125 -13.91 -11.56 -9.04
CA CYS A 125 -14.76 -12.58 -9.62
C CYS A 125 -16.21 -12.42 -9.16
N TYR A 126 -16.44 -12.21 -7.86
CA TYR A 126 -17.79 -11.95 -7.33
C TYR A 126 -18.42 -10.71 -7.97
N ALA A 127 -17.67 -9.65 -8.19
CA ALA A 127 -18.17 -8.45 -8.87
C ALA A 127 -18.58 -8.73 -10.33
N GLN A 128 -17.81 -9.53 -11.05
CA GLN A 128 -18.11 -9.93 -12.42
C GLN A 128 -19.31 -10.91 -12.52
N LEU A 129 -19.56 -11.66 -11.45
CA LEU A 129 -20.70 -12.58 -11.32
C LEU A 129 -21.93 -11.92 -10.65
N ASP A 130 -21.99 -10.58 -10.62
CA ASP A 130 -23.06 -9.78 -10.01
C ASP A 130 -23.34 -10.04 -8.53
N SER A 131 -22.42 -10.70 -7.84
CA SER A 131 -22.53 -10.98 -6.40
C SER A 131 -21.91 -9.83 -5.58
N MET A 132 -22.51 -8.63 -5.66
CA MET A 132 -21.94 -7.38 -5.14
C MET A 132 -21.66 -7.41 -3.62
N ASP A 133 -22.52 -8.04 -2.82
CA ASP A 133 -22.30 -8.14 -1.36
C ASP A 133 -21.05 -8.95 -1.04
N MET A 134 -20.82 -10.05 -1.77
CA MET A 134 -19.63 -10.87 -1.61
C MET A 134 -18.39 -10.15 -2.14
N ALA A 135 -18.51 -9.46 -3.28
CA ALA A 135 -17.43 -8.64 -3.81
C ALA A 135 -16.98 -7.59 -2.79
N GLN A 136 -17.89 -6.80 -2.21
CA GLN A 136 -17.59 -5.83 -1.17
C GLN A 136 -16.87 -6.48 0.01
N LYS A 137 -17.41 -7.59 0.53
CA LYS A 137 -16.83 -8.32 1.67
C LYS A 137 -15.39 -8.77 1.46
N TYR A 138 -15.04 -9.19 0.25
CA TYR A 138 -13.68 -9.61 -0.10
C TYR A 138 -12.75 -8.43 -0.35
N LEU A 139 -13.22 -7.41 -1.09
CA LEU A 139 -12.44 -6.23 -1.44
C LEU A 139 -12.14 -5.35 -0.22
N GLU A 140 -13.08 -5.20 0.73
CA GLU A 140 -12.84 -4.49 2.00
C GLU A 140 -11.72 -5.09 2.83
N LYS A 141 -11.53 -6.41 2.78
CA LYS A 141 -10.49 -7.13 3.52
C LYS A 141 -9.10 -7.01 2.90
N PHE A 142 -9.02 -6.55 1.65
CA PHE A 142 -7.74 -6.44 0.98
C PHE A 142 -6.86 -5.38 1.63
N SER A 143 -5.65 -5.77 2.02
CA SER A 143 -4.70 -4.93 2.74
C SER A 143 -3.32 -4.88 2.07
N GLY A 144 -3.29 -4.82 0.74
CA GLY A 144 -2.07 -4.63 -0.04
C GLY A 144 -1.45 -3.25 0.18
N LYS A 145 -0.11 -3.18 0.04
CA LYS A 145 0.65 -1.91 0.13
C LYS A 145 1.22 -1.47 -1.22
N ASP A 146 1.03 -2.27 -2.24
CA ASP A 146 1.50 -2.00 -3.59
C ASP A 146 0.85 -0.74 -4.16
N GLN A 147 1.61 0.05 -4.92
CA GLN A 147 1.15 1.35 -5.43
C GLN A 147 0.21 1.23 -6.65
N MET A 148 0.10 0.05 -7.25
CA MET A 148 -0.79 -0.21 -8.37
C MET A 148 -1.99 -1.07 -7.96
N VAL A 149 -1.72 -2.20 -7.29
CA VAL A 149 -2.75 -3.19 -6.90
C VAL A 149 -3.64 -2.66 -5.77
N ALA A 150 -3.07 -1.98 -4.77
CA ALA A 150 -3.89 -1.48 -3.66
C ALA A 150 -4.89 -0.39 -4.08
N PRO A 151 -4.52 0.63 -4.89
CA PRO A 151 -5.50 1.55 -5.45
C PRO A 151 -6.54 0.87 -6.34
N ALA A 152 -6.13 -0.11 -7.16
CA ALA A 152 -7.04 -0.86 -8.02
C ALA A 152 -8.09 -1.64 -7.21
N ALA A 153 -7.69 -2.28 -6.11
CA ALA A 153 -8.61 -2.96 -5.20
C ALA A 153 -9.61 -1.98 -4.55
N ILE A 154 -9.14 -0.79 -4.14
CA ILE A 154 -10.01 0.26 -3.58
C ILE A 154 -10.96 0.80 -4.65
N GLY A 155 -10.48 0.98 -5.90
CA GLY A 155 -11.30 1.39 -7.03
C GLY A 155 -12.38 0.36 -7.38
N ALA A 156 -12.04 -0.92 -7.37
CA ALA A 156 -13.00 -2.01 -7.56
C ALA A 156 -14.09 -2.02 -6.47
N LEU A 157 -13.70 -1.78 -5.22
CA LEU A 157 -14.67 -1.62 -4.13
C LEU A 157 -15.59 -0.41 -4.35
N ALA A 158 -15.04 0.70 -4.84
CA ALA A 158 -15.83 1.89 -5.17
C ALA A 158 -16.85 1.59 -6.28
N ASN A 159 -16.47 0.83 -7.30
CA ASN A 159 -17.41 0.36 -8.33
C ASN A 159 -18.52 -0.52 -7.74
N CYS A 160 -18.21 -1.43 -6.81
CA CYS A 160 -19.23 -2.24 -6.13
C CYS A 160 -20.20 -1.36 -5.34
N TYR A 161 -19.73 -0.32 -4.66
CA TYR A 161 -20.60 0.64 -3.99
C TYR A 161 -21.48 1.42 -4.97
N ALA A 162 -20.94 1.84 -6.12
CA ALA A 162 -21.71 2.55 -7.15
C ALA A 162 -22.81 1.66 -7.73
N ASN A 163 -22.49 0.40 -8.06
CA ASN A 163 -23.44 -0.57 -8.58
C ASN A 163 -24.53 -0.92 -7.56
N ALA A 164 -24.22 -0.88 -6.26
CA ALA A 164 -25.20 -1.04 -5.18
C ALA A 164 -25.99 0.24 -4.87
N GLY A 165 -25.86 1.32 -5.65
CA GLY A 165 -26.52 2.61 -5.43
C GLY A 165 -25.97 3.39 -4.22
N GLN A 166 -24.89 2.96 -3.61
CA GLN A 166 -24.25 3.62 -2.46
C GLN A 166 -23.33 4.75 -2.90
N ASN A 167 -23.84 5.68 -3.71
CA ASN A 167 -23.06 6.69 -4.41
C ASN A 167 -22.15 7.54 -3.50
N SER A 168 -22.61 7.91 -2.30
CA SER A 168 -21.76 8.67 -1.37
C SER A 168 -20.53 7.89 -0.93
N LYS A 169 -20.67 6.57 -0.69
CA LYS A 169 -19.54 5.71 -0.36
C LYS A 169 -18.64 5.49 -1.59
N ALA A 170 -19.25 5.33 -2.77
CA ALA A 170 -18.51 5.15 -4.02
C ALA A 170 -17.57 6.33 -4.28
N ALA A 171 -18.10 7.58 -4.26
CA ALA A 171 -17.29 8.78 -4.47
C ALA A 171 -16.14 8.89 -3.47
N ALA A 172 -16.43 8.75 -2.16
CA ALA A 172 -15.41 8.81 -1.12
C ALA A 172 -14.36 7.70 -1.27
N THR A 173 -14.76 6.52 -1.74
CA THR A 173 -13.85 5.37 -1.94
C THR A 173 -12.99 5.57 -3.19
N PHE A 174 -13.51 6.16 -4.26
CA PHE A 174 -12.70 6.57 -5.41
C PHE A 174 -11.67 7.64 -5.04
N GLU A 175 -12.06 8.66 -4.26
CA GLU A 175 -11.07 9.63 -3.75
C GLU A 175 -9.98 8.97 -2.90
N LYS A 176 -10.35 7.96 -2.08
CA LYS A 176 -9.38 7.17 -1.31
C LYS A 176 -8.44 6.39 -2.24
N ALA A 177 -8.97 5.80 -3.33
CA ALA A 177 -8.16 5.11 -4.33
C ALA A 177 -7.15 6.07 -4.98
N ALA A 178 -7.61 7.26 -5.39
CA ALA A 178 -6.78 8.30 -5.98
C ALA A 178 -5.64 8.74 -5.05
N LYS A 179 -5.96 9.03 -3.79
CA LYS A 179 -4.97 9.39 -2.76
C LYS A 179 -3.98 8.25 -2.48
N LYS A 180 -4.45 6.99 -2.53
CA LYS A 180 -3.61 5.83 -2.31
C LYS A 180 -2.66 5.57 -3.48
N ALA A 181 -3.10 5.81 -4.71
CA ALA A 181 -2.28 5.71 -5.92
C ALA A 181 -1.11 6.71 -5.88
N ASN A 182 -1.43 7.97 -5.57
CA ASN A 182 -0.46 9.07 -5.47
C ASN A 182 0.52 9.12 -6.68
N ASN A 183 -0.02 8.98 -7.88
CA ASN A 183 0.73 9.00 -9.14
C ASN A 183 -0.09 9.62 -10.27
N ASN A 184 0.57 10.03 -11.34
CA ASN A 184 -0.05 10.72 -12.48
C ASN A 184 -0.86 9.81 -13.42
N LEU A 185 -0.83 8.49 -13.20
CA LEU A 185 -1.57 7.52 -14.01
C LEU A 185 -2.93 7.17 -13.41
N LEU A 186 -2.95 6.76 -12.14
CA LEU A 186 -4.16 6.25 -11.50
C LEU A 186 -4.92 7.31 -10.71
N SER A 187 -4.22 8.30 -10.14
CA SER A 187 -4.89 9.30 -9.32
C SER A 187 -5.91 10.13 -10.10
N PRO A 188 -5.58 10.69 -11.30
CA PRO A 188 -6.57 11.45 -12.07
C PRO A 188 -7.75 10.58 -12.51
N TYR A 189 -7.51 9.32 -12.89
CA TYR A 189 -8.58 8.39 -13.23
C TYR A 189 -9.59 8.21 -12.07
N TYR A 190 -9.12 7.89 -10.86
CA TYR A 190 -10.03 7.69 -9.73
C TYR A 190 -10.69 8.98 -9.28
N TYR A 191 -10.02 10.11 -9.34
CA TYR A 191 -10.64 11.40 -9.08
C TYR A 191 -11.73 11.68 -10.12
N PHE A 192 -11.50 11.40 -11.39
CA PHE A 192 -12.51 11.59 -12.42
C PHE A 192 -13.74 10.73 -12.17
N GLN A 193 -13.59 9.46 -11.78
CA GLN A 193 -14.72 8.60 -11.38
C GLN A 193 -15.46 9.19 -10.19
N ALA A 194 -14.77 9.72 -9.18
CA ALA A 194 -15.42 10.39 -8.05
C ALA A 194 -16.22 11.63 -8.51
N GLY A 195 -15.69 12.43 -9.42
CA GLY A 195 -16.35 13.58 -10.02
C GLY A 195 -17.65 13.21 -10.72
N LEU A 196 -17.62 12.14 -11.54
CA LEU A 196 -18.83 11.64 -12.21
C LEU A 196 -19.91 11.18 -11.23
N ILE A 197 -19.52 10.52 -10.14
CA ILE A 197 -20.47 10.11 -9.08
C ILE A 197 -21.05 11.34 -8.38
N TYR A 198 -20.26 12.40 -8.10
CA TYR A 198 -20.78 13.63 -7.52
C TYR A 198 -21.76 14.34 -8.46
N GLU A 199 -21.53 14.34 -9.78
CA GLU A 199 -22.51 14.83 -10.74
C GLU A 199 -23.82 14.03 -10.67
N ALA A 200 -23.73 12.70 -10.68
CA ALA A 200 -24.90 11.82 -10.59
C ALA A 200 -25.69 11.99 -9.28
N MET A 201 -25.06 12.53 -8.24
CA MET A 201 -25.68 12.86 -6.96
C MET A 201 -26.24 14.29 -6.90
N ASP A 202 -26.21 15.06 -8.01
CA ASP A 202 -26.56 16.48 -8.07
C ASP A 202 -25.73 17.32 -7.07
N LYS A 203 -24.43 17.07 -7.01
CA LYS A 203 -23.45 17.77 -6.16
C LYS A 203 -22.40 18.50 -7.00
N PRO A 204 -22.81 19.52 -7.78
CA PRO A 204 -21.93 20.18 -8.75
C PRO A 204 -20.72 20.85 -8.11
N ALA A 205 -20.83 21.37 -6.90
CA ALA A 205 -19.71 22.00 -6.21
C ALA A 205 -18.58 21.01 -5.90
N GLN A 206 -18.91 19.78 -5.49
CA GLN A 206 -17.93 18.72 -5.26
C GLN A 206 -17.31 18.24 -6.57
N ALA A 207 -18.12 18.02 -7.60
CA ALA A 207 -17.64 17.63 -8.92
C ALA A 207 -16.68 18.69 -9.49
N LEU A 208 -17.04 19.97 -9.48
CA LEU A 208 -16.18 21.08 -9.93
C LEU A 208 -14.85 21.14 -9.17
N LYS A 209 -14.88 20.94 -7.84
CA LYS A 209 -13.65 20.89 -7.04
C LYS A 209 -12.70 19.79 -7.54
N ILE A 210 -13.23 18.58 -7.80
CA ILE A 210 -12.44 17.44 -8.30
C ILE A 210 -11.91 17.73 -9.70
N TYR A 211 -12.74 18.22 -10.61
CA TYR A 211 -12.34 18.50 -11.99
C TYR A 211 -11.25 19.59 -12.08
N ASN A 212 -11.42 20.68 -11.31
CA ASN A 212 -10.39 21.72 -11.23
C ASN A 212 -9.07 21.20 -10.62
N MET A 213 -9.14 20.27 -9.67
CA MET A 213 -7.97 19.61 -9.13
C MET A 213 -7.26 18.74 -10.18
N ILE A 214 -8.01 17.96 -10.99
CA ILE A 214 -7.43 17.19 -12.10
C ILE A 214 -6.73 18.14 -13.08
N LYS A 215 -7.41 19.21 -13.51
CA LYS A 215 -6.86 20.22 -14.44
C LYS A 215 -5.55 20.83 -13.94
N THR A 216 -5.45 21.12 -12.65
CA THR A 216 -4.30 21.85 -12.09
C THR A 216 -3.17 20.94 -11.62
N GLN A 217 -3.48 19.79 -11.06
CA GLN A 217 -2.46 18.89 -10.49
C GLN A 217 -2.03 17.78 -11.44
N TYR A 218 -2.86 17.43 -12.44
CA TYR A 218 -2.59 16.36 -13.41
C TYR A 218 -2.80 16.83 -14.86
N PRO A 219 -2.20 17.95 -15.31
CA PRO A 219 -2.49 18.55 -16.60
C PRO A 219 -2.15 17.66 -17.80
N GLU A 220 -1.23 16.70 -17.63
CA GLU A 220 -0.80 15.77 -18.67
C GLU A 220 -1.58 14.45 -18.68
N SER A 221 -2.55 14.26 -17.77
CA SER A 221 -3.36 13.04 -17.73
C SER A 221 -4.38 13.02 -18.87
N ILE A 222 -4.80 11.79 -19.23
CA ILE A 222 -5.85 11.59 -20.26
C ILE A 222 -7.15 12.27 -19.81
N GLU A 223 -7.47 12.18 -18.52
CA GLU A 223 -8.68 12.80 -17.95
C GLU A 223 -8.66 14.32 -18.07
N SER A 224 -7.47 14.94 -18.02
CA SER A 224 -7.32 16.40 -18.13
C SER A 224 -7.60 16.92 -19.54
N GLN A 225 -7.44 16.12 -20.60
CA GLN A 225 -7.63 16.55 -21.99
C GLN A 225 -9.05 17.04 -22.26
N ASP A 226 -10.04 16.39 -21.66
CA ASP A 226 -11.46 16.71 -21.85
C ASP A 226 -12.12 17.37 -20.62
N ILE A 227 -11.36 17.64 -19.56
CA ILE A 227 -11.92 18.08 -18.28
C ILE A 227 -12.67 19.40 -18.36
N ASP A 228 -12.27 20.28 -19.29
CA ASP A 228 -12.93 21.57 -19.49
C ASP A 228 -14.38 21.44 -19.96
N LYS A 229 -14.72 20.38 -20.70
CA LYS A 229 -16.12 20.09 -21.08
C LYS A 229 -16.99 19.78 -19.85
N TYR A 230 -16.44 19.05 -18.89
CA TYR A 230 -17.14 18.70 -17.64
C TYR A 230 -17.30 19.95 -16.76
N ILE A 231 -16.28 20.79 -16.65
CA ILE A 231 -16.32 22.03 -15.90
C ILE A 231 -17.36 22.98 -16.54
N ALA A 232 -17.32 23.21 -17.85
CA ALA A 232 -18.25 24.09 -18.55
C ALA A 232 -19.71 23.65 -18.39
N ARG A 233 -20.00 22.34 -18.49
CA ARG A 233 -21.34 21.79 -18.30
C ARG A 233 -21.93 22.10 -16.92
N LEU A 234 -21.09 22.16 -15.89
CA LEU A 234 -21.55 22.43 -14.52
C LEU A 234 -21.62 23.92 -14.18
N THR A 235 -20.91 24.78 -14.93
CA THR A 235 -20.87 26.22 -14.73
C THR A 235 -21.91 26.97 -15.59
N SER A 236 -22.44 26.33 -16.64
CA SER A 236 -23.44 26.88 -17.56
C SER A 236 -24.90 26.64 -17.11
N LYS A 237 -25.11 25.99 -15.98
CA LYS A 237 -26.40 25.81 -15.33
C LYS A 237 -26.64 26.89 -14.27
#